data_dc94b1ebd328d4e98956cea759f14c5a
#
_entry.id   dc94b1ebd328d4e98956cea759f14c5a
#
_cell.length_a   1.000
_cell.length_b   1.000
_cell.length_c   1.000
_cell.angle_alpha   90.00
_cell.angle_beta   90.00
_cell.angle_gamma   90.00
#
_symmetry.space_group_name_H-M   'P 1'
#
loop_
_entity.id
_entity.type
_entity.pdbx_description
1 polymer ?
#
loop_
_entity_poly.entity_id
_entity_poly.type
_entity_poly.pdbx_seq_one_letter_code
_entity_poly.pdbx_strand_id
1 'polypeptide(L)'
;LKKSLKHFSAKKLSKKAAASSLALALFSGLVPVQVDTTIAAAATGTKATAALAKLAIKGRAPKTGYDRDLFSDGWGDIGECDARNYILRRDLKSITWRDSPRCTVATGILNDPYTARKIYFVRGVSTSMAVQIDHIVAVSDAWQKGAQQLSYSKRYAFYNDPLNLLAVDGPANMQKSDSDAASWLPPNKGYRCSYVARQIAVKAKYKLWVTKAERDAMARVLKTCPNQLIPRG
;
A
#
# COMPACT_ATOMS: atom_id res chain seq x y z
N LEU A 1 -42.60 -9.23 -43.15
CA LEU A 1 -42.36 -10.51 -43.84
C LEU A 1 -41.74 -11.50 -42.85
N LYS A 2 -42.59 -12.41 -42.41
CA LYS A 2 -42.63 -13.88 -42.38
C LYS A 2 -41.37 -14.62 -41.87
N LYS A 3 -41.59 -15.26 -40.70
CA LYS A 3 -41.55 -16.70 -40.37
C LYS A 3 -40.20 -17.41 -40.46
N SER A 4 -39.74 -18.05 -39.37
CA SER A 4 -39.85 -19.51 -39.28
C SER A 4 -39.51 -20.01 -37.87
N LEU A 5 -40.48 -20.65 -37.25
CA LEU A 5 -40.35 -21.59 -36.12
C LEU A 5 -39.77 -22.91 -36.64
N LYS A 6 -38.88 -23.55 -35.91
CA LYS A 6 -38.67 -25.01 -36.01
C LYS A 6 -38.67 -25.66 -34.63
N HIS A 7 -39.69 -26.45 -34.43
CA HIS A 7 -39.88 -27.53 -33.45
C HIS A 7 -38.83 -28.64 -33.65
N PHE A 8 -38.39 -29.25 -32.58
CA PHE A 8 -38.03 -30.67 -32.48
C PHE A 8 -38.03 -31.05 -31.02
N SER A 9 -38.97 -31.78 -30.60
CA SER A 9 -39.30 -33.20 -30.56
C SER A 9 -38.65 -33.95 -29.38
N ALA A 10 -39.54 -34.34 -28.47
CA ALA A 10 -39.26 -35.21 -27.33
C ALA A 10 -38.98 -36.65 -27.77
N LYS A 11 -38.03 -37.31 -27.13
CA LYS A 11 -37.90 -38.78 -27.16
C LYS A 11 -38.08 -39.35 -25.76
N LYS A 12 -39.20 -40.06 -25.58
CA LYS A 12 -39.44 -41.08 -24.55
C LYS A 12 -38.57 -42.31 -24.82
N LEU A 13 -38.07 -42.91 -23.77
CA LEU A 13 -37.88 -44.38 -23.61
C LEU A 13 -37.36 -44.59 -22.19
N SER A 14 -37.92 -45.36 -21.40
CA SER A 14 -38.35 -46.75 -21.27
C SER A 14 -37.76 -47.29 -19.94
N LYS A 15 -38.70 -47.66 -19.09
CA LYS A 15 -38.45 -48.37 -17.80
C LYS A 15 -37.93 -49.77 -18.06
N LYS A 16 -36.88 -50.20 -17.38
CA LYS A 16 -36.66 -51.62 -17.03
C LYS A 16 -36.36 -51.71 -15.56
N ALA A 17 -37.26 -52.38 -14.85
CA ALA A 17 -37.10 -52.84 -13.49
C ALA A 17 -36.21 -54.11 -13.49
N ALA A 18 -35.27 -54.15 -12.60
CA ALA A 18 -34.62 -55.40 -12.19
C ALA A 18 -34.48 -55.34 -10.66
N ALA A 19 -35.22 -56.25 -10.01
CA ALA A 19 -35.12 -56.55 -8.59
C ALA A 19 -33.87 -57.43 -8.36
N SER A 20 -33.08 -57.14 -7.33
CA SER A 20 -32.19 -58.14 -6.71
C SER A 20 -31.81 -57.72 -5.31
N SER A 21 -32.32 -58.47 -4.37
CA SER A 21 -31.79 -59.04 -3.15
C SER A 21 -30.92 -58.19 -2.22
N LEU A 22 -31.51 -57.99 -1.09
CA LEU A 22 -30.97 -57.50 0.18
C LEU A 22 -29.84 -58.41 0.72
N ALA A 23 -28.63 -57.86 0.88
CA ALA A 23 -27.60 -58.42 1.75
C ALA A 23 -27.14 -57.32 2.72
N LEU A 24 -27.59 -57.44 3.95
CA LEU A 24 -27.24 -56.54 5.07
C LEU A 24 -25.88 -56.97 5.61
N ALA A 25 -24.83 -56.26 5.21
CA ALA A 25 -23.50 -56.39 5.82
C ALA A 25 -23.25 -55.16 6.71
N LEU A 26 -23.33 -55.34 8.00
CA LEU A 26 -22.91 -54.40 9.03
C LEU A 26 -21.38 -54.30 8.99
N PHE A 27 -20.83 -53.36 8.26
CA PHE A 27 -19.44 -52.93 8.41
C PHE A 27 -19.38 -51.72 9.29
N SER A 28 -18.98 -51.91 10.56
CA SER A 28 -18.54 -50.81 11.45
C SER A 28 -17.24 -50.25 10.90
N GLY A 29 -17.32 -49.35 9.92
CA GLY A 29 -16.19 -48.62 9.38
C GLY A 29 -15.89 -47.40 10.28
N LEU A 30 -14.84 -47.47 11.07
CA LEU A 30 -14.18 -46.29 11.62
C LEU A 30 -13.75 -45.40 10.45
N VAL A 31 -14.46 -44.30 10.22
CA VAL A 31 -14.03 -43.26 9.28
C VAL A 31 -12.86 -42.53 9.94
N PRO A 32 -11.64 -42.54 9.38
CA PRO A 32 -10.57 -41.72 9.91
C PRO A 32 -10.95 -40.27 9.70
N VAL A 33 -11.07 -39.49 10.78
CA VAL A 33 -11.17 -38.05 10.74
C VAL A 33 -9.84 -37.52 10.17
N GLN A 34 -9.87 -37.17 8.91
CA GLN A 34 -8.74 -36.44 8.30
C GLN A 34 -8.79 -35.01 8.87
N VAL A 35 -7.88 -34.76 9.80
CA VAL A 35 -7.60 -33.37 10.23
C VAL A 35 -6.84 -32.71 9.10
N ASP A 36 -7.56 -31.98 8.25
CA ASP A 36 -6.93 -31.06 7.28
C ASP A 36 -6.17 -29.98 8.07
N THR A 37 -4.92 -30.23 8.36
CA THR A 37 -3.98 -29.20 8.77
C THR A 37 -3.72 -28.31 7.57
N THR A 38 -4.58 -27.32 7.34
CA THR A 38 -4.27 -26.20 6.46
C THR A 38 -3.09 -25.44 7.06
N ILE A 39 -1.88 -25.79 6.61
CA ILE A 39 -0.69 -25.00 6.87
C ILE A 39 -0.95 -23.65 6.19
N ALA A 40 -1.30 -22.65 6.99
CA ALA A 40 -1.39 -21.29 6.51
C ALA A 40 -0.05 -20.95 5.86
N ALA A 41 -0.05 -20.75 4.55
CA ALA A 41 1.15 -20.37 3.81
C ALA A 41 1.74 -19.13 4.48
N ALA A 42 2.92 -19.27 5.07
CA ALA A 42 3.61 -18.15 5.70
C ALA A 42 3.81 -17.07 4.64
N ALA A 43 3.33 -15.87 4.91
CA ALA A 43 3.45 -14.74 3.98
C ALA A 43 4.94 -14.58 3.59
N THR A 44 5.26 -14.85 2.34
CA THR A 44 6.62 -14.75 1.82
C THR A 44 6.99 -13.28 1.66
N GLY A 45 7.69 -12.71 2.63
CA GLY A 45 8.13 -11.30 2.62
C GLY A 45 9.23 -11.06 3.64
N THR A 46 9.97 -9.98 3.47
CA THR A 46 11.02 -9.59 4.42
C THR A 46 10.40 -8.92 5.65
N LYS A 47 10.70 -9.42 6.85
CA LYS A 47 10.30 -8.77 8.10
C LYS A 47 10.91 -7.36 8.20
N ALA A 48 10.13 -6.39 8.64
CA ALA A 48 10.57 -5.01 8.80
C ALA A 48 11.74 -4.89 9.80
N THR A 49 11.77 -5.72 10.84
CA THR A 49 12.88 -5.79 11.80
C THR A 49 14.19 -6.24 11.15
N ALA A 50 14.14 -7.26 10.29
CA ALA A 50 15.30 -7.74 9.55
C ALA A 50 15.79 -6.74 8.50
N ALA A 51 14.87 -6.03 7.84
CA ALA A 51 15.21 -4.96 6.90
C ALA A 51 15.82 -3.75 7.63
N LEU A 52 15.26 -3.33 8.78
CA LEU A 52 15.79 -2.25 9.61
C LEU A 52 17.23 -2.52 10.07
N ALA A 53 17.53 -3.77 10.44
CA ALA A 53 18.86 -4.17 10.87
C ALA A 53 19.94 -4.01 9.78
N LYS A 54 19.54 -3.98 8.52
CA LYS A 54 20.44 -3.81 7.36
C LYS A 54 20.66 -2.35 6.96
N LEU A 55 19.86 -1.41 7.46
CA LEU A 55 20.06 0.01 7.15
C LEU A 55 21.30 0.54 7.83
N ALA A 56 22.12 1.29 7.10
CA ALA A 56 23.28 1.96 7.66
C ALA A 56 22.84 2.99 8.71
N ILE A 57 23.63 3.14 9.77
CA ILE A 57 23.39 4.12 10.83
C ILE A 57 24.47 5.20 10.69
N LYS A 58 24.03 6.44 10.42
CA LYS A 58 24.91 7.61 10.27
C LYS A 58 24.23 8.85 10.86
N GLY A 59 24.98 9.89 11.16
CA GLY A 59 24.44 11.21 11.49
C GLY A 59 23.72 11.85 10.30
N ARG A 60 22.97 12.92 10.55
CA ARG A 60 22.42 13.74 9.47
C ARG A 60 23.53 14.45 8.74
N ALA A 61 23.56 14.39 7.43
CA ALA A 61 24.41 15.25 6.61
C ALA A 61 23.87 16.69 6.64
N PRO A 62 24.73 17.70 6.35
CA PRO A 62 24.28 19.08 6.23
C PRO A 62 23.12 19.25 5.23
N LYS A 63 22.20 20.16 5.54
CA LYS A 63 21.11 20.54 4.63
C LYS A 63 21.56 21.51 3.54
N THR A 64 22.78 22.00 3.60
CA THR A 64 23.37 22.93 2.63
C THR A 64 23.17 22.42 1.20
N GLY A 65 22.76 23.31 0.29
CA GLY A 65 22.48 22.98 -1.10
C GLY A 65 21.19 22.20 -1.33
N TYR A 66 20.35 21.98 -0.31
CA TYR A 66 19.04 21.38 -0.49
C TYR A 66 18.12 22.35 -1.23
N ASP A 67 17.60 21.89 -2.34
CA ASP A 67 16.45 22.45 -3.02
C ASP A 67 15.50 21.29 -3.38
N ARG A 68 14.21 21.51 -3.27
CA ARG A 68 13.20 20.50 -3.61
C ARG A 68 13.22 20.17 -5.10
N ASP A 69 13.50 21.16 -5.94
CA ASP A 69 13.54 21.02 -7.40
C ASP A 69 14.72 20.15 -7.87
N LEU A 70 15.73 19.94 -7.01
CA LEU A 70 16.77 18.92 -7.26
C LEU A 70 16.23 17.48 -7.30
N PHE A 71 15.01 17.26 -6.84
CA PHE A 71 14.31 15.97 -6.94
C PHE A 71 13.31 15.98 -8.08
N SER A 72 12.50 17.01 -8.18
CA SER A 72 11.49 17.19 -9.23
C SER A 72 10.89 18.57 -9.13
N ASP A 73 10.63 19.21 -10.26
CA ASP A 73 9.95 20.50 -10.39
C ASP A 73 8.41 20.39 -10.30
N GLY A 74 7.90 19.20 -10.03
CA GLY A 74 6.47 18.89 -9.89
C GLY A 74 6.23 17.39 -9.80
N TRP A 75 4.97 16.99 -9.98
CA TRP A 75 4.61 15.58 -10.04
C TRP A 75 4.93 15.01 -11.41
N GLY A 76 5.81 14.01 -11.45
CA GLY A 76 6.10 13.25 -12.66
C GLY A 76 4.97 12.28 -13.01
N ASP A 77 5.03 11.73 -14.23
CA ASP A 77 4.02 10.80 -14.70
C ASP A 77 4.24 9.38 -14.20
N ILE A 78 3.13 8.71 -13.87
CA ILE A 78 3.05 7.29 -13.57
C ILE A 78 2.02 6.69 -14.52
N GLY A 79 2.50 6.05 -15.58
CA GLY A 79 1.66 5.67 -16.71
C GLY A 79 1.13 6.92 -17.43
N GLU A 80 -0.18 7.01 -17.59
CA GLU A 80 -0.83 8.11 -18.31
C GLU A 80 -1.17 9.33 -17.44
N CYS A 81 -0.96 9.25 -16.13
CA CYS A 81 -1.39 10.26 -15.16
C CYS A 81 -0.23 10.72 -14.28
N ASP A 82 -0.28 11.98 -13.83
CA ASP A 82 0.68 12.46 -12.85
C ASP A 82 0.63 11.67 -11.52
N ALA A 83 1.76 11.67 -10.80
CA ALA A 83 1.91 10.91 -9.56
C ALA A 83 0.87 11.30 -8.50
N ARG A 84 0.48 12.57 -8.38
CA ARG A 84 -0.55 13.00 -7.43
C ARG A 84 -1.89 12.32 -7.73
N ASN A 85 -2.34 12.36 -8.99
CA ASN A 85 -3.61 11.76 -9.38
C ASN A 85 -3.56 10.23 -9.34
N TYR A 86 -2.42 9.63 -9.70
CA TYR A 86 -2.20 8.20 -9.51
C TYR A 86 -2.39 7.78 -8.05
N ILE A 87 -1.81 8.50 -7.10
CA ILE A 87 -1.94 8.20 -5.66
C ILE A 87 -3.35 8.47 -5.15
N LEU A 88 -4.01 9.56 -5.56
CA LEU A 88 -5.41 9.81 -5.22
C LEU A 88 -6.31 8.68 -5.72
N ARG A 89 -6.11 8.21 -6.96
CA ARG A 89 -6.83 7.05 -7.50
C ARG A 89 -6.59 5.77 -6.71
N ARG A 90 -5.37 5.54 -6.24
CA ARG A 90 -5.01 4.35 -5.46
C ARG A 90 -5.63 4.35 -4.06
N ASP A 91 -5.63 5.51 -3.39
CA ASP A 91 -5.88 5.61 -1.96
C ASP A 91 -7.32 6.03 -1.61
N LEU A 92 -8.03 6.72 -2.52
CA LEU A 92 -9.41 7.12 -2.32
C LEU A 92 -10.40 6.05 -2.79
N LYS A 93 -11.57 6.02 -2.14
CA LYS A 93 -12.73 5.23 -2.54
C LYS A 93 -13.79 6.13 -3.18
N SER A 94 -14.71 5.53 -3.93
CA SER A 94 -15.87 6.22 -4.53
C SER A 94 -15.45 7.48 -5.30
N ILE A 95 -14.43 7.35 -6.13
CA ILE A 95 -13.86 8.47 -6.88
C ILE A 95 -14.76 8.87 -8.05
N THR A 96 -14.80 10.17 -8.32
CA THR A 96 -15.29 10.73 -9.58
C THR A 96 -14.14 11.43 -10.33
N TRP A 97 -14.33 11.63 -11.62
CA TRP A 97 -13.31 12.14 -12.52
C TRP A 97 -13.70 13.51 -13.04
N ARG A 98 -12.72 14.35 -13.29
CA ARG A 98 -12.91 15.68 -13.88
C ARG A 98 -12.83 15.65 -15.40
N ASP A 99 -12.10 14.71 -15.96
CA ASP A 99 -11.69 14.67 -17.36
C ASP A 99 -11.80 13.26 -17.97
N SER A 100 -11.59 13.24 -19.30
CA SER A 100 -11.39 12.04 -20.10
C SER A 100 -10.11 12.26 -20.93
N PRO A 101 -9.09 11.36 -20.86
CA PRO A 101 -9.05 10.10 -20.11
C PRO A 101 -9.12 10.32 -18.58
N ARG A 102 -9.48 9.29 -17.82
CA ARG A 102 -9.74 9.36 -16.36
C ARG A 102 -8.44 9.52 -15.55
N CYS A 103 -7.79 10.66 -15.67
CA CYS A 103 -6.59 10.99 -14.91
C CYS A 103 -6.87 11.90 -13.72
N THR A 104 -7.64 12.97 -13.90
CA THR A 104 -7.85 13.94 -12.81
C THR A 104 -8.99 13.53 -11.90
N VAL A 105 -8.66 13.11 -10.67
CA VAL A 105 -9.66 12.80 -9.63
C VAL A 105 -10.38 14.09 -9.21
N ALA A 106 -11.71 14.15 -9.35
CA ALA A 106 -12.53 15.28 -8.94
C ALA A 106 -12.96 15.17 -7.47
N THR A 107 -13.52 14.04 -7.08
CA THR A 107 -13.95 13.77 -5.70
C THR A 107 -13.56 12.37 -5.27
N GLY A 108 -13.63 12.09 -3.97
CA GLY A 108 -13.41 10.76 -3.41
C GLY A 108 -13.46 10.75 -1.89
N ILE A 109 -13.32 9.58 -1.30
CA ILE A 109 -13.34 9.39 0.15
C ILE A 109 -12.01 8.78 0.56
N LEU A 110 -11.25 9.48 1.40
CA LEU A 110 -10.05 8.97 2.03
C LEU A 110 -10.40 8.41 3.41
N ASN A 111 -10.08 7.13 3.66
CA ASN A 111 -9.93 6.64 5.02
C ASN A 111 -8.50 6.92 5.46
N ASP A 112 -8.29 8.07 6.10
CA ASP A 112 -6.95 8.58 6.35
C ASP A 112 -6.13 7.67 7.26
N PRO A 113 -4.96 7.18 6.83
CA PRO A 113 -4.13 6.32 7.66
C PRO A 113 -3.48 7.07 8.83
N TYR A 114 -3.23 8.37 8.73
CA TYR A 114 -2.53 9.11 9.78
C TYR A 114 -3.40 9.42 10.99
N THR A 115 -4.69 9.74 10.77
CA THR A 115 -5.60 10.17 11.83
C THR A 115 -6.73 9.17 12.10
N ALA A 116 -6.89 8.13 11.27
CA ALA A 116 -8.03 7.20 11.24
C ALA A 116 -9.38 7.88 10.90
N ARG A 117 -9.36 9.11 10.41
CA ARG A 117 -10.56 9.86 10.04
C ARG A 117 -10.99 9.56 8.61
N LYS A 118 -12.27 9.70 8.33
CA LYS A 118 -12.81 9.71 6.98
C LYS A 118 -12.82 11.16 6.48
N ILE A 119 -12.21 11.40 5.33
CA ILE A 119 -12.11 12.72 4.71
C ILE A 119 -12.77 12.67 3.34
N TYR A 120 -13.69 13.59 3.09
CA TYR A 120 -14.32 13.76 1.79
C TYR A 120 -13.48 14.73 0.97
N PHE A 121 -12.81 14.18 -0.04
CA PHE A 121 -11.99 14.97 -0.95
C PHE A 121 -12.87 15.60 -2.03
N VAL A 122 -12.73 16.88 -2.21
CA VAL A 122 -13.28 17.64 -3.33
C VAL A 122 -12.14 18.48 -3.92
N ARG A 123 -11.87 18.31 -5.21
CA ARG A 123 -10.84 19.07 -5.90
C ARG A 123 -11.28 20.52 -6.05
N GLY A 124 -10.47 21.45 -5.62
CA GLY A 124 -10.70 22.90 -5.71
C GLY A 124 -9.53 23.68 -5.14
N VAL A 125 -9.47 24.97 -5.38
CA VAL A 125 -8.39 25.85 -4.93
C VAL A 125 -8.23 25.81 -3.41
N SER A 126 -9.34 25.92 -2.67
CA SER A 126 -9.34 25.92 -1.20
C SER A 126 -9.53 24.51 -0.59
N THR A 127 -10.15 23.58 -1.30
CA THR A 127 -10.58 22.28 -0.76
C THR A 127 -9.57 21.16 -0.96
N SER A 128 -8.73 21.24 -1.99
CA SER A 128 -7.72 20.20 -2.29
C SER A 128 -6.71 19.99 -1.18
N MET A 129 -6.51 20.98 -0.30
CA MET A 129 -5.58 20.92 0.83
C MET A 129 -6.02 19.97 1.95
N ALA A 130 -7.30 19.57 1.97
CA ALA A 130 -7.81 18.60 2.95
C ALA A 130 -7.13 17.23 2.81
N VAL A 131 -6.75 16.85 1.57
CA VAL A 131 -5.99 15.63 1.28
C VAL A 131 -4.71 16.00 0.53
N GLN A 132 -3.58 15.72 1.12
CA GLN A 132 -2.25 15.93 0.55
C GLN A 132 -1.60 14.61 0.18
N ILE A 133 -0.64 14.64 -0.74
CA ILE A 133 0.24 13.50 -1.01
C ILE A 133 1.53 13.72 -0.23
N ASP A 134 1.71 12.87 0.77
CA ASP A 134 2.93 12.87 1.59
C ASP A 134 4.02 12.01 0.97
N HIS A 135 5.26 12.46 1.10
CA HIS A 135 6.44 11.63 0.98
C HIS A 135 6.71 10.99 2.34
N ILE A 136 6.41 9.69 2.49
CA ILE A 136 6.56 8.93 3.76
C ILE A 136 7.95 9.10 4.36
N VAL A 137 8.98 9.05 3.53
CA VAL A 137 10.32 9.58 3.82
C VAL A 137 10.39 10.97 3.19
N ALA A 138 10.34 12.01 4.00
CA ALA A 138 10.28 13.39 3.54
C ALA A 138 11.51 13.73 2.66
N VAL A 139 11.31 14.55 1.63
CA VAL A 139 12.35 14.88 0.63
C VAL A 139 13.57 15.53 1.29
N SER A 140 13.34 16.48 2.21
CA SER A 140 14.42 17.14 2.97
C SER A 140 15.12 16.19 3.96
N ASP A 141 14.39 15.24 4.59
CA ASP A 141 14.98 14.20 5.42
C ASP A 141 15.85 13.26 4.58
N ALA A 142 15.36 12.85 3.41
CA ALA A 142 16.09 12.00 2.48
C ALA A 142 17.40 12.68 2.01
N TRP A 143 17.38 13.99 1.72
CA TRP A 143 18.59 14.75 1.38
C TRP A 143 19.66 14.59 2.42
N GLN A 144 19.31 14.81 3.69
CA GLN A 144 20.23 14.72 4.83
C GLN A 144 20.62 13.27 5.19
N LYS A 145 20.01 12.28 4.53
CA LYS A 145 20.24 10.84 4.79
C LYS A 145 20.67 10.08 3.55
N GLY A 146 21.32 10.75 2.61
CA GLY A 146 21.98 10.11 1.47
C GLY A 146 21.47 10.49 0.10
N ALA A 147 20.29 11.10 -0.03
CA ALA A 147 19.76 11.44 -1.36
C ALA A 147 20.59 12.51 -2.07
N GLN A 148 21.34 13.34 -1.38
CA GLN A 148 22.30 14.27 -1.99
C GLN A 148 23.41 13.57 -2.80
N GLN A 149 23.68 12.29 -2.55
CA GLN A 149 24.65 11.47 -3.27
C GLN A 149 24.03 10.73 -4.48
N LEU A 150 22.72 10.80 -4.63
CA LEU A 150 22.00 10.16 -5.74
C LEU A 150 22.09 11.02 -7.01
N SER A 151 22.09 10.39 -8.16
CA SER A 151 21.87 11.10 -9.44
C SER A 151 20.50 11.75 -9.47
N TYR A 152 20.33 12.77 -10.33
CA TYR A 152 19.03 13.40 -10.54
C TYR A 152 17.93 12.38 -10.86
N SER A 153 18.20 11.45 -11.78
CA SER A 153 17.21 10.41 -12.16
C SER A 153 16.76 9.54 -10.97
N LYS A 154 17.66 9.22 -10.04
CA LYS A 154 17.32 8.50 -8.82
C LYS A 154 16.55 9.36 -7.82
N ARG A 155 16.86 10.63 -7.70
CA ARG A 155 16.09 11.57 -6.88
C ARG A 155 14.69 11.78 -7.44
N TYR A 156 14.56 11.95 -8.75
CA TYR A 156 13.28 12.02 -9.45
C TYR A 156 12.44 10.76 -9.24
N ALA A 157 13.05 9.58 -9.38
CA ALA A 157 12.38 8.31 -9.11
C ALA A 157 11.92 8.20 -7.64
N PHE A 158 12.74 8.63 -6.68
CA PHE A 158 12.37 8.67 -5.26
C PHE A 158 11.17 9.60 -5.00
N TYR A 159 11.16 10.77 -5.64
CA TYR A 159 10.11 11.78 -5.48
C TYR A 159 8.77 11.28 -5.99
N ASN A 160 8.77 10.56 -7.09
CA ASN A 160 7.56 10.07 -7.75
C ASN A 160 7.25 8.59 -7.46
N ASP A 161 7.95 7.95 -6.51
CA ASP A 161 7.77 6.53 -6.20
C ASP A 161 6.45 6.28 -5.45
N PRO A 162 5.52 5.47 -6.01
CA PRO A 162 4.29 5.08 -5.30
C PRO A 162 4.56 4.44 -3.93
N LEU A 163 5.72 3.81 -3.72
CA LEU A 163 6.12 3.28 -2.42
C LEU A 163 6.36 4.41 -1.40
N ASN A 164 6.86 5.56 -1.82
CA ASN A 164 7.13 6.71 -0.97
C ASN A 164 5.92 7.67 -0.84
N LEU A 165 4.92 7.55 -1.70
CA LEU A 165 3.80 8.49 -1.79
C LEU A 165 2.52 7.93 -1.15
N LEU A 166 1.83 8.74 -0.36
CA LEU A 166 0.59 8.36 0.34
C LEU A 166 -0.38 9.55 0.42
N ALA A 167 -1.66 9.33 0.09
CA ALA A 167 -2.70 10.31 0.35
C ALA A 167 -3.04 10.32 1.84
N VAL A 168 -3.02 11.49 2.46
CA VAL A 168 -3.16 11.67 3.91
C VAL A 168 -3.90 12.96 4.27
N ASP A 169 -4.32 13.07 5.53
CA ASP A 169 -4.86 14.29 6.13
C ASP A 169 -3.87 15.45 5.97
N GLY A 170 -4.33 16.56 5.38
CA GLY A 170 -3.47 17.72 5.11
C GLY A 170 -2.85 18.32 6.36
N PRO A 171 -3.63 18.63 7.42
CA PRO A 171 -3.10 19.10 8.71
C PRO A 171 -2.06 18.16 9.33
N ALA A 172 -2.29 16.84 9.33
CA ALA A 172 -1.33 15.89 9.87
C ALA A 172 -0.04 15.86 9.04
N ASN A 173 -0.15 15.98 7.71
CA ASN A 173 1.02 16.08 6.84
C ASN A 173 1.83 17.36 7.09
N MET A 174 1.16 18.50 7.26
CA MET A 174 1.84 19.74 7.61
C MET A 174 2.54 19.65 8.97
N GLN A 175 1.91 18.99 9.97
CA GLN A 175 2.54 18.74 11.26
C GLN A 175 3.76 17.82 11.15
N LYS A 176 3.69 16.77 10.31
CA LYS A 176 4.81 15.88 10.05
C LYS A 176 5.99 16.64 9.42
N SER A 177 5.74 17.51 8.45
CA SER A 177 6.77 18.29 7.76
C SER A 177 7.92 17.40 7.26
N ASP A 178 9.17 17.72 7.58
CA ASP A 178 10.36 16.93 7.23
C ASP A 178 10.87 16.01 8.36
N SER A 179 9.98 15.70 9.32
CA SER A 179 10.27 14.81 10.45
C SER A 179 10.53 13.38 10.02
N ASP A 180 11.45 12.72 10.72
CA ASP A 180 11.62 11.27 10.71
C ASP A 180 10.85 10.57 11.84
N ALA A 181 10.95 9.23 11.94
CA ALA A 181 10.23 8.45 12.95
C ALA A 181 10.66 8.74 14.41
N ALA A 182 11.78 9.43 14.64
CA ALA A 182 12.18 9.84 15.97
C ALA A 182 11.42 11.07 16.44
N SER A 183 11.01 11.94 15.51
CA SER A 183 10.40 13.24 15.82
C SER A 183 8.88 13.23 15.62
N TRP A 184 8.38 12.40 14.71
CA TRP A 184 6.95 12.30 14.42
C TRP A 184 6.52 10.88 14.06
N LEU A 185 5.37 10.49 14.56
CA LEU A 185 4.67 9.25 14.19
C LEU A 185 3.17 9.56 14.02
N PRO A 186 2.47 8.87 13.13
CA PRO A 186 1.04 9.06 12.96
C PRO A 186 0.28 9.03 14.30
N PRO A 187 -0.65 9.97 14.55
CA PRO A 187 -1.56 9.92 15.70
C PRO A 187 -2.29 8.58 15.79
N ASN A 188 -2.71 8.03 14.65
CA ASN A 188 -3.29 6.70 14.55
C ASN A 188 -2.26 5.62 14.90
N LYS A 189 -2.30 5.16 16.14
CA LYS A 189 -1.38 4.12 16.63
C LYS A 189 -1.47 2.82 15.82
N GLY A 190 -2.65 2.48 15.30
CA GLY A 190 -2.88 1.28 14.49
C GLY A 190 -2.12 1.28 13.16
N TYR A 191 -1.76 2.45 12.65
CA TYR A 191 -1.01 2.56 11.40
C TYR A 191 0.52 2.62 11.58
N ARG A 192 1.03 2.84 12.78
CA ARG A 192 2.47 3.08 13.03
C ARG A 192 3.37 1.95 12.55
N CYS A 193 2.93 0.71 12.68
CA CYS A 193 3.69 -0.45 12.19
C CYS A 193 3.87 -0.42 10.67
N SER A 194 2.78 -0.19 9.94
CA SER A 194 2.81 -0.07 8.48
C SER A 194 3.59 1.16 8.01
N TYR A 195 3.45 2.28 8.73
CA TYR A 195 4.19 3.51 8.45
C TYR A 195 5.69 3.30 8.54
N VAL A 196 6.18 2.74 9.66
CA VAL A 196 7.60 2.47 9.89
C VAL A 196 8.13 1.42 8.90
N ALA A 197 7.37 0.35 8.66
CA ALA A 197 7.76 -0.67 7.68
C ALA A 197 7.92 -0.08 6.28
N ARG A 198 7.06 0.87 5.91
CA ARG A 198 7.11 1.54 4.61
C ARG A 198 8.30 2.50 4.52
N GLN A 199 8.60 3.26 5.57
CA GLN A 199 9.83 4.08 5.63
C GLN A 199 11.09 3.22 5.46
N ILE A 200 11.15 2.07 6.13
CA ILE A 200 12.27 1.13 6.01
C ILE A 200 12.40 0.61 4.57
N ALA A 201 11.29 0.24 3.93
CA ALA A 201 11.29 -0.21 2.54
C ALA A 201 11.83 0.85 1.58
N VAL A 202 11.37 2.10 1.71
CA VAL A 202 11.85 3.24 0.92
C VAL A 202 13.34 3.47 1.15
N LYS A 203 13.77 3.54 2.40
CA LYS A 203 15.20 3.75 2.72
C LYS A 203 16.08 2.62 2.18
N ALA A 204 15.64 1.37 2.27
CA ALA A 204 16.36 0.23 1.71
C ALA A 204 16.46 0.32 0.17
N LYS A 205 15.35 0.65 -0.51
CA LYS A 205 15.29 0.80 -1.98
C LYS A 205 16.27 1.86 -2.49
N TYR A 206 16.33 3.00 -1.81
CA TYR A 206 17.15 4.14 -2.22
C TYR A 206 18.52 4.22 -1.52
N LYS A 207 18.89 3.19 -0.76
CA LYS A 207 20.16 3.14 -0.02
C LYS A 207 20.37 4.35 0.91
N LEU A 208 19.27 4.85 1.48
CA LEU A 208 19.30 5.90 2.49
C LEU A 208 19.63 5.28 3.85
N TRP A 209 20.26 6.08 4.72
CA TRP A 209 20.55 5.65 6.09
C TRP A 209 19.51 6.16 7.09
N VAL A 210 19.62 5.71 8.32
CA VAL A 210 18.87 6.19 9.49
C VAL A 210 19.83 6.80 10.52
N THR A 211 19.34 7.76 11.31
CA THR A 211 20.06 8.15 12.52
C THR A 211 19.86 7.09 13.61
N LYS A 212 20.73 7.11 14.64
CA LYS A 212 20.55 6.21 15.79
C LYS A 212 19.17 6.41 16.44
N ALA A 213 18.76 7.66 16.65
CA ALA A 213 17.48 8.01 17.26
C ALA A 213 16.30 7.49 16.41
N GLU A 214 16.36 7.68 15.09
CA GLU A 214 15.35 7.19 14.16
C GLU A 214 15.25 5.65 14.19
N ARG A 215 16.40 4.96 14.09
CA ARG A 215 16.43 3.50 14.18
C ARG A 215 15.82 2.98 15.48
N ASP A 216 16.16 3.61 16.61
CA ASP A 216 15.68 3.20 17.93
C ASP A 216 14.17 3.45 18.06
N ALA A 217 13.65 4.55 17.48
CA ALA A 217 12.21 4.82 17.42
C ALA A 217 11.47 3.79 16.56
N MET A 218 11.97 3.48 15.35
CA MET A 218 11.43 2.43 14.49
C MET A 218 11.43 1.07 15.20
N ALA A 219 12.52 0.72 15.87
CA ALA A 219 12.61 -0.55 16.60
C ALA A 219 11.59 -0.63 17.73
N ARG A 220 11.34 0.46 18.48
CA ARG A 220 10.30 0.51 19.52
C ARG A 220 8.91 0.26 18.94
N VAL A 221 8.59 0.86 17.79
CA VAL A 221 7.31 0.60 17.11
C VAL A 221 7.21 -0.87 16.70
N LEU A 222 8.24 -1.42 16.05
CA LEU A 222 8.23 -2.79 15.53
C LEU A 222 8.19 -3.86 16.63
N LYS A 223 8.58 -3.55 17.88
CA LYS A 223 8.37 -4.45 19.03
C LYS A 223 6.88 -4.76 19.27
N THR A 224 5.98 -3.85 18.92
CA THR A 224 4.52 -4.05 19.06
C THR A 224 3.92 -4.89 17.91
N CYS A 225 4.70 -5.16 16.85
CA CYS A 225 4.27 -5.87 15.65
C CYS A 225 5.43 -6.68 15.02
N PRO A 226 5.96 -7.71 15.70
CA PRO A 226 7.20 -8.39 15.31
C PRO A 226 7.11 -9.13 13.97
N ASN A 227 5.89 -9.38 13.49
CA ASN A 227 5.65 -10.04 12.20
C ASN A 227 5.35 -9.06 11.05
N GLN A 228 5.44 -7.75 11.28
CA GLN A 228 5.24 -6.76 10.25
C GLN A 228 6.23 -6.97 9.10
N LEU A 229 5.72 -7.12 7.90
CA LEU A 229 6.53 -7.20 6.67
C LEU A 229 6.71 -5.79 6.08
N ILE A 230 7.82 -5.58 5.38
CA ILE A 230 7.95 -4.40 4.53
C ILE A 230 7.05 -4.56 3.29
N PRO A 231 6.39 -3.49 2.82
CA PRO A 231 5.65 -3.54 1.56
C PRO A 231 6.61 -3.78 0.39
N ARG A 232 6.10 -4.47 -0.63
CA ARG A 232 6.78 -4.59 -1.94
C ARG A 232 6.55 -3.29 -2.72
N GLY A 233 7.59 -2.78 -3.36
CA GLY A 233 7.52 -1.63 -4.25
C GLY A 233 7.16 -2.05 -5.66
#